data_6cdf6031986ee74298745ae6bfc12847
#
_entry.id   6cdf6031986ee74298745ae6bfc12847
#
_cell.length_a   1.000
_cell.length_b   1.000
_cell.length_c   1.000
_cell.angle_alpha   90.00
_cell.angle_beta   90.00
_cell.angle_gamma   90.00
#
_symmetry.space_group_name_H-M   'P 1'
#
loop_
_entity.id
_entity.type
_entity.pdbx_description
1 polymer ?
#
loop_
_entity_poly.entity_id
_entity_poly.type
_entity_poly.pdbx_seq_one_letter_code
_entity_poly.pdbx_strand_id
1 'polypeptide(L)'
;MKPKLHSSAEVKHVVAMTQHMERALQLSPGTVKLMLMDEERRFSANLMNCFAAAQDRIFSTNTGFLDRTGNEFRCSCEAGPMLPKQGQRSSTWIKAYGLRLLIRAAKICNTFPAATSSGMFC
;
A
#
# COMPACT_ATOMS: atom_id res chain seq x y z
N MET A 1 4.67 -9.45 3.36
CA MET A 1 3.63 -8.41 3.29
C MET A 1 3.71 -7.52 4.52
N LYS A 2 3.64 -6.20 4.34
CA LYS A 2 3.71 -5.24 5.45
C LYS A 2 2.47 -4.33 5.45
N PRO A 3 1.56 -4.54 6.40
CA PRO A 3 0.36 -3.74 6.62
C PRO A 3 0.63 -2.53 7.53
N LYS A 4 -0.37 -1.67 7.68
CA LYS A 4 -0.45 -0.58 8.66
C LYS A 4 0.70 0.42 8.63
N LEU A 5 1.18 0.75 7.44
CA LEU A 5 2.19 1.79 7.23
C LEU A 5 1.52 3.15 7.00
N HIS A 6 2.17 4.22 7.43
CA HIS A 6 1.67 5.58 7.29
C HIS A 6 2.63 6.51 6.53
N SER A 7 3.93 6.21 6.56
CA SER A 7 4.96 7.12 6.06
C SER A 7 6.13 6.41 5.41
N SER A 8 6.89 7.14 4.61
CA SER A 8 8.14 6.65 4.01
C SER A 8 9.21 6.34 5.07
N ALA A 9 9.19 6.98 6.23
CA ALA A 9 10.11 6.68 7.32
C ALA A 9 9.87 5.26 7.88
N GLU A 10 8.61 4.88 8.06
CA GLU A 10 8.26 3.52 8.47
C GLU A 10 8.64 2.49 7.40
N VAL A 11 8.46 2.81 6.13
CA VAL A 11 8.90 1.95 5.02
C VAL A 11 10.41 1.76 5.03
N LYS A 12 11.19 2.84 5.21
CA LYS A 12 12.66 2.75 5.36
C LYS A 12 13.08 1.87 6.53
N HIS A 13 12.35 1.97 7.66
CA HIS A 13 12.60 1.09 8.80
C HIS A 13 12.36 -0.38 8.45
N VAL A 14 11.27 -0.69 7.74
CA VAL A 14 11.00 -2.06 7.26
C VAL A 14 12.09 -2.55 6.32
N VAL A 15 12.58 -1.71 5.41
CA VAL A 15 13.71 -2.04 4.53
C VAL A 15 14.96 -2.35 5.35
N ALA A 16 15.29 -1.55 6.35
CA ALA A 16 16.42 -1.81 7.24
C ALA A 16 16.27 -3.14 7.99
N MET A 17 15.06 -3.43 8.50
CA MET A 17 14.78 -4.73 9.14
C MET A 17 15.01 -5.90 8.18
N THR A 18 14.53 -5.81 6.93
CA THR A 18 14.77 -6.89 5.94
C THR A 18 16.25 -7.08 5.63
N GLN A 19 17.02 -6.00 5.59
CA GLN A 19 18.48 -6.08 5.43
C GLN A 19 19.15 -6.78 6.61
N HIS A 20 18.70 -6.53 7.84
CA HIS A 20 19.19 -7.24 9.02
C HIS A 20 18.86 -8.73 8.97
N MET A 21 17.65 -9.07 8.57
CA MET A 21 17.22 -10.47 8.39
C MET A 21 18.06 -11.19 7.33
N GLU A 22 18.31 -10.55 6.19
CA GLU A 22 19.16 -11.12 5.12
C GLU A 22 20.57 -11.43 5.65
N ARG A 23 21.18 -10.50 6.38
CA ARG A 23 22.50 -10.73 6.99
C ARG A 23 22.50 -11.87 8.00
N ALA A 24 21.49 -11.89 8.90
CA ALA A 24 21.38 -12.93 9.92
C ALA A 24 21.17 -14.34 9.32
N LEU A 25 20.48 -14.42 8.19
CA LEU A 25 20.18 -15.66 7.48
C LEU A 25 21.20 -15.97 6.36
N GLN A 26 22.25 -15.17 6.22
CA GLN A 26 23.29 -15.30 5.18
C GLN A 26 22.72 -15.31 3.75
N LEU A 27 21.63 -14.55 3.54
CA LEU A 27 21.01 -14.38 2.22
C LEU A 27 21.70 -13.26 1.44
N SER A 28 21.66 -13.36 0.11
CA SER A 28 22.13 -12.28 -0.76
C SER A 28 21.30 -11.02 -0.53
N PRO A 29 21.93 -9.82 -0.58
CA PRO A 29 21.19 -8.56 -0.46
C PRO A 29 20.06 -8.46 -1.51
N GLY A 30 18.89 -8.02 -1.07
CA GLY A 30 17.73 -7.87 -1.95
C GLY A 30 16.93 -9.15 -2.19
N THR A 31 17.26 -10.26 -1.56
CA THR A 31 16.52 -11.53 -1.65
C THR A 31 15.11 -11.37 -1.07
N VAL A 32 14.97 -10.68 0.06
CA VAL A 32 13.68 -10.46 0.70
C VAL A 32 12.94 -9.34 0.00
N LYS A 33 11.88 -9.67 -0.71
CA LYS A 33 11.00 -8.71 -1.38
C LYS A 33 9.88 -8.25 -0.47
N LEU A 34 9.33 -7.08 -0.77
CA LEU A 34 8.29 -6.44 0.03
C LEU A 34 7.00 -6.29 -0.78
N MET A 35 5.89 -6.62 -0.15
CA MET A 35 4.56 -6.19 -0.56
C MET A 35 4.10 -5.13 0.43
N LEU A 36 3.79 -3.93 -0.04
CA LEU A 36 3.25 -2.85 0.77
C LEU A 36 1.73 -2.81 0.67
N MET A 37 1.07 -2.65 1.82
CA MET A 37 -0.39 -2.49 1.87
C MET A 37 -0.74 -1.01 1.90
N ASP A 38 -1.51 -0.57 0.91
CA ASP A 38 -2.18 0.71 0.95
C ASP A 38 -3.55 0.53 1.62
N GLU A 39 -3.61 0.77 2.92
CA GLU A 39 -4.82 0.54 3.72
C GLU A 39 -5.05 1.62 4.78
N GLU A 40 -4.17 2.60 4.83
CA GLU A 40 -4.27 3.75 5.72
C GLU A 40 -4.32 5.05 4.90
N ARG A 41 -5.20 5.98 5.27
CA ARG A 41 -5.36 7.25 4.54
C ARG A 41 -4.04 8.01 4.42
N ARG A 42 -3.22 8.01 5.48
CA ARG A 42 -1.90 8.66 5.46
C ARG A 42 -0.94 7.98 4.48
N PHE A 43 -0.98 6.65 4.37
CA PHE A 43 -0.19 5.94 3.38
C PHE A 43 -0.64 6.30 1.97
N SER A 44 -1.94 6.27 1.70
CA SER A 44 -2.51 6.68 0.40
C SER A 44 -2.08 8.10 0.01
N ALA A 45 -2.07 9.04 0.96
CA ALA A 45 -1.64 10.41 0.71
C ALA A 45 -0.12 10.52 0.40
N ASN A 46 0.69 9.62 0.95
CA ASN A 46 2.15 9.61 0.85
C ASN A 46 2.71 8.48 -0.03
N LEU A 47 1.87 7.89 -0.86
CA LEU A 47 2.11 6.65 -1.60
C LEU A 47 3.42 6.67 -2.41
N MET A 48 3.68 7.74 -3.14
CA MET A 48 4.88 7.85 -3.99
C MET A 48 6.17 7.82 -3.18
N ASN A 49 6.20 8.54 -2.05
CA ASN A 49 7.38 8.55 -1.17
C ASN A 49 7.58 7.19 -0.48
N CYS A 50 6.49 6.51 -0.15
CA CYS A 50 6.54 5.17 0.42
C CYS A 50 7.10 4.16 -0.58
N PHE A 51 6.67 4.22 -1.83
CA PHE A 51 7.18 3.36 -2.90
C PHE A 51 8.65 3.65 -3.21
N ALA A 52 9.02 4.91 -3.35
CA ALA A 52 10.42 5.31 -3.58
C ALA A 52 11.36 4.83 -2.46
N ALA A 53 10.85 4.77 -1.22
CA ALA A 53 11.63 4.30 -0.07
C ALA A 53 11.96 2.79 -0.10
N ALA A 54 11.30 2.01 -0.93
CA ALA A 54 11.49 0.55 -1.04
C ALA A 54 11.53 0.07 -2.49
N GLN A 55 11.78 0.95 -3.48
CA GLN A 55 11.66 0.64 -4.91
C GLN A 55 12.45 -0.61 -5.33
N ASP A 56 13.64 -0.84 -4.76
CA ASP A 56 14.51 -1.97 -5.11
C ASP A 56 14.00 -3.31 -4.53
N ARG A 57 13.00 -3.28 -3.65
CA ARG A 57 12.49 -4.44 -2.93
C ARG A 57 11.01 -4.69 -3.14
N ILE A 58 10.28 -3.71 -3.66
CA ILE A 58 8.84 -3.88 -3.95
C ILE A 58 8.68 -4.84 -5.12
N PHE A 59 7.85 -5.88 -4.92
CA PHE A 59 7.39 -6.72 -6.01
C PHE A 59 5.89 -6.62 -6.23
N SER A 60 5.16 -6.08 -5.24
CA SER A 60 3.69 -5.97 -5.30
C SER A 60 3.19 -4.93 -4.32
N THR A 61 2.03 -4.38 -4.62
CA THR A 61 1.23 -3.58 -3.68
C THR A 61 -0.20 -4.07 -3.68
N ASN A 62 -0.88 -3.89 -2.56
CA ASN A 62 -2.26 -4.33 -2.37
C ASN A 62 -3.09 -3.23 -1.74
N THR A 63 -4.36 -3.13 -2.13
CA THR A 63 -5.36 -2.28 -1.48
C THR A 63 -6.08 -3.07 -0.41
N GLY A 64 -5.87 -2.74 0.85
CA GLY A 64 -6.60 -3.31 1.97
C GLY A 64 -7.99 -2.69 2.12
N PHE A 65 -8.94 -3.01 1.24
CA PHE A 65 -10.26 -2.35 1.22
C PHE A 65 -10.99 -2.38 2.56
N LEU A 66 -10.96 -3.47 3.28
CA LEU A 66 -11.64 -3.57 4.58
C LEU A 66 -11.03 -2.63 5.61
N ASP A 67 -9.71 -2.64 5.72
CA ASP A 67 -8.99 -1.78 6.66
C ASP A 67 -9.02 -0.33 6.22
N ARG A 68 -8.92 -0.06 4.91
CA ARG A 68 -9.02 1.30 4.38
C ARG A 68 -10.40 1.90 4.62
N THR A 69 -11.48 1.13 4.49
CA THR A 69 -12.83 1.59 4.83
C THR A 69 -12.97 1.86 6.34
N GLY A 70 -12.39 1.03 7.19
CA GLY A 70 -12.35 1.26 8.64
C GLY A 70 -11.59 2.53 9.01
N ASN A 71 -10.47 2.81 8.34
CA ASN A 71 -9.73 4.05 8.52
C ASN A 71 -10.51 5.28 8.00
N GLU A 72 -11.18 5.16 6.84
CA GLU A 72 -12.03 6.23 6.30
C GLU A 72 -13.22 6.55 7.22
N PHE A 73 -13.83 5.54 7.81
CA PHE A 73 -14.90 5.73 8.77
C PHE A 73 -14.51 6.70 9.89
N ARG A 74 -13.33 6.51 10.47
CA ARG A 74 -12.80 7.38 11.52
C ARG A 74 -12.51 8.80 11.03
N CYS A 75 -12.04 8.92 9.79
CA CYS A 75 -11.71 10.23 9.21
C CYS A 75 -12.96 11.02 8.79
N SER A 76 -14.04 10.33 8.47
CA SER A 76 -15.24 10.93 7.86
C SER A 76 -16.42 11.04 8.83
N CYS A 77 -16.29 10.60 10.07
CA CYS A 77 -17.39 10.61 11.06
C CYS A 77 -17.96 12.01 11.32
N GLU A 78 -17.14 13.04 11.22
CA GLU A 78 -17.58 14.44 11.35
C GLU A 78 -18.46 14.91 10.16
N ALA A 79 -18.32 14.27 9.01
CA ALA A 79 -19.12 14.58 7.82
C ALA A 79 -20.50 13.88 7.80
N GLY A 80 -20.74 13.00 8.76
CA GLY A 80 -21.99 12.25 8.90
C GLY A 80 -21.81 10.73 8.90
N PRO A 81 -22.90 9.97 8.96
CA PRO A 81 -22.83 8.51 9.01
C PRO A 81 -22.30 7.92 7.69
N MET A 82 -21.42 6.95 7.81
CA MET A 82 -20.90 6.21 6.66
C MET A 82 -21.97 5.31 6.04
N LEU A 83 -21.83 5.10 4.72
CA LEU A 83 -22.63 4.13 4.00
C LEU A 83 -22.47 2.72 4.58
N PRO A 84 -23.50 1.88 4.58
CA PRO A 84 -23.37 0.46 4.89
C PRO A 84 -22.29 -0.21 4.03
N LYS A 85 -21.61 -1.24 4.53
CA LYS A 85 -20.47 -1.88 3.85
C LYS A 85 -20.73 -2.29 2.41
N GLN A 86 -21.92 -2.76 2.09
CA GLN A 86 -22.30 -3.10 0.72
C GLN A 86 -22.30 -1.88 -0.21
N GLY A 87 -22.80 -0.73 0.27
CA GLY A 87 -22.81 0.51 -0.49
C GLY A 87 -21.42 1.13 -0.65
N GLN A 88 -20.50 0.87 0.27
CA GLN A 88 -19.15 1.44 0.22
C GLN A 88 -18.37 1.01 -1.02
N ARG A 89 -18.52 -0.24 -1.49
CA ARG A 89 -17.85 -0.75 -2.70
C ARG A 89 -18.18 0.05 -3.96
N SER A 90 -19.36 0.62 -4.04
CA SER A 90 -19.81 1.43 -5.16
C SER A 90 -19.57 2.93 -4.96
N SER A 91 -19.10 3.34 -3.79
CA SER A 91 -18.86 4.74 -3.48
C SER A 91 -17.77 5.37 -4.34
N THR A 92 -17.90 6.65 -4.62
CA THR A 92 -16.95 7.39 -5.46
C THR A 92 -15.54 7.40 -4.89
N TRP A 93 -15.42 7.55 -3.57
CA TRP A 93 -14.10 7.63 -2.94
C TRP A 93 -13.31 6.32 -3.03
N ILE A 94 -13.97 5.16 -2.90
CA ILE A 94 -13.26 3.87 -2.97
C ILE A 94 -12.84 3.52 -4.40
N LYS A 95 -13.64 3.93 -5.38
CA LYS A 95 -13.27 3.81 -6.80
C LYS A 95 -12.06 4.70 -7.12
N ALA A 96 -12.07 5.95 -6.67
CA ALA A 96 -10.97 6.88 -6.84
C ALA A 96 -9.69 6.38 -6.13
N TYR A 97 -9.83 5.80 -4.95
CA TYR A 97 -8.72 5.19 -4.21
C TYR A 97 -8.06 4.05 -4.97
N GLY A 98 -8.86 3.09 -5.48
CA GLY A 98 -8.33 1.98 -6.28
C GLY A 98 -7.64 2.45 -7.56
N LEU A 99 -8.25 3.36 -8.32
CA LEU A 99 -7.69 3.92 -9.53
C LEU A 99 -6.37 4.68 -9.25
N ARG A 100 -6.31 5.43 -8.16
CA ARG A 100 -5.11 6.17 -7.76
C ARG A 100 -3.93 5.23 -7.49
N LEU A 101 -4.15 4.12 -6.81
CA LEU A 101 -3.10 3.13 -6.59
C LEU A 101 -2.58 2.59 -7.91
N LEU A 102 -3.47 2.20 -8.83
CA LEU A 102 -3.12 1.68 -10.15
C LEU A 102 -2.20 2.66 -10.92
N ILE A 103 -2.63 3.92 -11.05
CA ILE A 103 -1.87 4.95 -11.78
C ILE A 103 -0.51 5.22 -11.14
N ARG A 104 -0.43 5.24 -9.83
CA ARG A 104 0.79 5.58 -9.10
C ARG A 104 1.80 4.43 -9.10
N ALA A 105 1.34 3.21 -8.88
CA ALA A 105 2.21 2.05 -8.90
C ALA A 105 2.77 1.80 -10.31
N ALA A 106 1.98 1.95 -11.37
CA ALA A 106 2.43 1.83 -12.76
C ALA A 106 3.57 2.79 -13.12
N LYS A 107 3.67 3.95 -12.45
CA LYS A 107 4.77 4.91 -12.68
C LYS A 107 6.10 4.50 -12.04
N ILE A 108 6.08 3.64 -11.04
CA ILE A 108 7.28 3.21 -10.31
C ILE A 108 7.74 1.85 -10.80
N CYS A 109 6.80 0.97 -11.04
CA CYS A 109 7.08 -0.34 -11.58
C CYS A 109 7.10 -0.21 -13.11
N ASN A 110 8.22 -0.02 -13.72
CA ASN A 110 8.41 0.10 -15.18
C ASN A 110 7.92 -1.14 -15.97
N THR A 111 7.09 -1.96 -15.38
CA THR A 111 6.47 -3.15 -15.95
C THR A 111 4.96 -2.98 -16.00
N PHE A 112 4.32 -3.55 -17.01
CA PHE A 112 2.87 -3.61 -17.09
C PHE A 112 2.33 -4.32 -15.84
N PRO A 113 1.58 -3.63 -14.99
CA PRO A 113 1.06 -4.27 -13.80
C PRO A 113 0.00 -5.30 -14.18
N ALA A 114 0.16 -6.51 -13.73
CA ALA A 114 -0.96 -7.43 -13.69
C ALA A 114 -1.94 -6.92 -12.62
N ALA A 115 -2.92 -6.14 -13.06
CA ALA A 115 -3.97 -5.66 -12.17
C ALA A 115 -4.88 -6.82 -11.79
N THR A 116 -4.83 -7.23 -10.55
CA THR A 116 -5.87 -8.09 -9.96
C THR A 116 -6.90 -7.22 -9.25
N SER A 117 -8.07 -7.76 -8.96
CA SER A 117 -9.14 -7.04 -8.25
C SER A 117 -8.74 -6.50 -6.88
N SER A 118 -7.60 -6.89 -6.35
CA SER A 118 -7.11 -6.56 -5.01
C SER A 118 -5.63 -6.20 -4.92
N GLY A 119 -4.85 -6.28 -6.00
CA GLY A 119 -3.42 -5.98 -5.94
C GLY A 119 -2.77 -5.78 -7.31
N MET A 120 -1.53 -5.29 -7.26
CA MET A 120 -0.70 -5.00 -8.42
C MET A 120 0.71 -5.55 -8.17
N PHE A 121 1.29 -6.16 -9.18
CA PHE A 121 2.66 -6.69 -9.15
C PHE A 121 3.60 -5.77 -9.94
N CYS A 122 4.79 -5.57 -9.40
CA CYS A 122 5.88 -4.83 -10.02
C CYS A 122 6.91 -5.79 -10.65
#